data_2fa3cbf1c8bee181bd256f0b7a13aed2
#
_entry.id   2fa3cbf1c8bee181bd256f0b7a13aed2
#
_cell.length_a   1.000
_cell.length_b   1.000
_cell.length_c   1.000
_cell.angle_alpha   90.00
_cell.angle_beta   90.00
_cell.angle_gamma   90.00
#
_symmetry.space_group_name_H-M   'P 1'
#
loop_
_entity.id
_entity.type
_entity.pdbx_description
1 polymer ?
#
loop_
_entity_poly.entity_id
_entity_poly.type
_entity_poly.pdbx_seq_one_letter_code
_entity_poly.pdbx_strand_id
1 'polypeptide(L)'
;MFQNIERWLGRPVTRDDMELITWVIYRSGLDISGMEYSKVASSWDNYAEQMSQLHEQYDVLLLPTVAQTAPSLVPYELSADLQSKLSRIDDFTKDQKQQLLWEMFEESVADTPFTQRFNITGQPAISLPVHHTKERLPIGVQLAAAKGREDLLLQIAEWFEQEQILQVTKQ
;
A
#
# COMPACT_ATOMS: atom_id res chain seq x y z
N MET A 1 3.60 -11.52 -14.17
CA MET A 1 2.66 -10.56 -14.77
C MET A 1 3.13 -10.15 -16.17
N PHE A 2 4.23 -9.40 -16.33
CA PHE A 2 4.68 -8.87 -17.64
C PHE A 2 4.95 -9.93 -18.69
N GLN A 3 5.57 -11.08 -18.38
CA GLN A 3 5.75 -12.19 -19.31
C GLN A 3 4.43 -12.71 -19.91
N ASN A 4 3.32 -12.65 -19.18
CA ASN A 4 2.02 -13.03 -19.71
C ASN A 4 1.48 -11.97 -20.69
N ILE A 5 1.74 -10.68 -20.39
CA ILE A 5 1.40 -9.57 -21.30
C ILE A 5 2.20 -9.69 -22.60
N GLU A 6 3.51 -9.92 -22.53
CA GLU A 6 4.37 -10.14 -23.70
C GLU A 6 3.93 -11.32 -24.55
N ARG A 7 3.56 -12.43 -23.90
CA ARG A 7 3.01 -13.60 -24.61
C ARG A 7 1.71 -13.26 -25.33
N TRP A 8 0.86 -12.45 -24.72
CA TRP A 8 -0.41 -12.02 -25.30
C TRP A 8 -0.21 -11.03 -26.45
N LEU A 9 0.74 -10.10 -26.31
CA LEU A 9 1.11 -9.14 -27.35
C LEU A 9 1.91 -9.78 -28.52
N GLY A 10 2.51 -10.95 -28.31
CA GLY A 10 3.42 -11.58 -29.26
C GLY A 10 4.76 -10.86 -29.47
N ARG A 11 5.09 -9.92 -28.58
CA ARG A 11 6.34 -9.14 -28.58
C ARG A 11 6.70 -8.67 -27.16
N PRO A 12 7.96 -8.27 -26.91
CA PRO A 12 8.32 -7.61 -25.66
C PRO A 12 7.50 -6.33 -25.42
N VAL A 13 7.22 -6.06 -24.16
CA VAL A 13 6.58 -4.80 -23.77
C VAL A 13 7.54 -3.61 -23.97
N THR A 14 6.97 -2.49 -24.33
CA THR A 14 7.68 -1.20 -24.51
C THR A 14 7.11 -0.14 -23.57
N ARG A 15 7.78 1.01 -23.52
CA ARG A 15 7.33 2.16 -22.71
C ARG A 15 5.92 2.62 -23.11
N ASP A 16 5.54 2.49 -24.37
CA ASP A 16 4.25 2.96 -24.89
C ASP A 16 3.07 2.04 -24.53
N ASP A 17 3.36 0.85 -24.01
CA ASP A 17 2.33 -0.13 -23.61
C ASP A 17 1.79 0.10 -22.18
N MET A 18 2.36 1.05 -21.43
CA MET A 18 1.98 1.24 -20.03
C MET A 18 2.31 2.66 -19.53
N GLU A 19 1.70 3.04 -18.40
CA GLU A 19 1.99 4.30 -17.73
C GLU A 19 3.44 4.35 -17.22
N LEU A 20 3.97 5.57 -17.05
CA LEU A 20 5.34 5.81 -16.62
C LEU A 20 5.68 5.06 -15.32
N ILE A 21 4.82 5.14 -14.31
CA ILE A 21 5.02 4.49 -13.01
C ILE A 21 5.17 2.96 -13.19
N THR A 22 4.27 2.35 -13.94
CA THR A 22 4.29 0.91 -14.22
C THR A 22 5.56 0.49 -14.96
N TRP A 23 5.98 1.30 -15.94
CA TRP A 23 7.22 1.06 -16.67
C TRP A 23 8.45 1.10 -15.76
N VAL A 24 8.55 2.12 -14.90
CA VAL A 24 9.66 2.28 -13.96
C VAL A 24 9.75 1.09 -13.01
N ILE A 25 8.61 0.65 -12.43
CA ILE A 25 8.56 -0.54 -11.57
C ILE A 25 9.01 -1.79 -12.33
N TYR A 26 8.53 -1.99 -13.56
CA TYR A 26 8.91 -3.13 -14.39
C TYR A 26 10.41 -3.15 -14.67
N ARG A 27 10.98 -2.04 -15.16
CA ARG A 27 12.40 -1.93 -15.50
C ARG A 27 13.31 -2.09 -14.29
N SER A 28 12.93 -1.50 -13.17
CA SER A 28 13.68 -1.65 -11.91
C SER A 28 13.61 -3.09 -11.37
N GLY A 29 12.47 -3.75 -11.54
CA GLY A 29 12.29 -5.12 -11.11
C GLY A 29 13.14 -6.14 -11.87
N LEU A 30 13.51 -5.85 -13.14
CA LEU A 30 14.40 -6.73 -13.92
C LEU A 30 15.81 -6.85 -13.33
N ASP A 31 16.25 -5.87 -12.56
CA ASP A 31 17.57 -5.87 -11.90
C ASP A 31 17.58 -6.63 -10.56
N ILE A 32 16.43 -7.12 -10.10
CA ILE A 32 16.29 -7.86 -8.84
C ILE A 32 16.50 -9.36 -9.11
N SER A 33 17.51 -9.93 -8.50
CA SER A 33 17.75 -11.36 -8.56
C SER A 33 16.72 -12.18 -7.77
N GLY A 34 16.53 -13.44 -8.14
CA GLY A 34 15.68 -14.36 -7.39
C GLY A 34 16.13 -14.54 -5.93
N MET A 35 17.44 -14.46 -5.67
CA MET A 35 17.99 -14.54 -4.30
C MET A 35 17.60 -13.29 -3.48
N GLU A 36 17.67 -12.10 -4.04
CA GLU A 36 17.26 -10.86 -3.36
C GLU A 36 15.76 -10.87 -3.09
N TYR A 37 14.95 -11.30 -4.06
CA TYR A 37 13.52 -11.46 -3.86
C TYR A 37 13.20 -12.46 -2.73
N SER A 38 13.86 -13.63 -2.71
CA SER A 38 13.70 -14.63 -1.66
C SER A 38 14.06 -14.07 -0.28
N LYS A 39 15.11 -13.25 -0.19
CA LYS A 39 15.53 -12.61 1.05
C LYS A 39 14.49 -11.62 1.58
N VAL A 40 13.88 -10.84 0.69
CA VAL A 40 12.78 -9.93 1.04
C VAL A 40 11.57 -10.71 1.51
N ALA A 41 11.17 -11.79 0.81
CA ALA A 41 10.04 -12.63 1.21
C ALA A 41 10.25 -13.24 2.61
N SER A 42 11.46 -13.75 2.90
CA SER A 42 11.79 -14.25 4.24
C SER A 42 11.75 -13.16 5.33
N SER A 43 12.07 -11.92 4.97
CA SER A 43 11.93 -10.80 5.92
C SER A 43 10.46 -10.51 6.23
N TRP A 44 9.55 -10.68 5.28
CA TRP A 44 8.10 -10.54 5.51
C TRP A 44 7.57 -11.60 6.47
N ASP A 45 8.06 -12.84 6.37
CA ASP A 45 7.71 -13.90 7.33
C ASP A 45 8.15 -13.56 8.75
N ASN A 46 9.35 -12.99 8.92
CA ASN A 46 9.83 -12.53 10.22
C ASN A 46 8.97 -11.38 10.79
N TYR A 47 8.54 -10.45 9.96
CA TYR A 47 7.62 -9.39 10.41
C TYR A 47 6.24 -9.96 10.77
N ALA A 48 5.75 -10.93 10.00
CA ALA A 48 4.49 -11.62 10.30
C ALA A 48 4.55 -12.35 11.64
N GLU A 49 5.67 -13.00 11.96
CA GLU A 49 5.89 -13.66 13.26
C GLU A 49 5.87 -12.66 14.42
N GLN A 50 6.58 -11.52 14.30
CA GLN A 50 6.54 -10.46 15.32
C GLN A 50 5.12 -9.95 15.58
N MET A 51 4.33 -9.78 14.52
CA MET A 51 2.93 -9.40 14.66
C MET A 51 2.09 -10.49 15.29
N SER A 52 2.38 -11.77 15.03
CA SER A 52 1.71 -12.89 15.70
C SER A 52 1.96 -12.87 17.20
N GLN A 53 3.20 -12.65 17.65
CA GLN A 53 3.55 -12.51 19.07
C GLN A 53 2.81 -11.34 19.74
N LEU A 54 2.60 -10.22 19.03
CA LEU A 54 1.82 -9.12 19.55
C LEU A 54 0.36 -9.53 19.82
N HIS A 55 -0.21 -10.33 18.92
CA HIS A 55 -1.58 -10.84 19.05
C HIS A 55 -1.76 -11.96 20.06
N GLU A 56 -0.70 -12.48 20.69
CA GLU A 56 -0.81 -13.32 21.89
C GLU A 56 -1.24 -12.49 23.12
N GLN A 57 -1.04 -11.17 23.09
CA GLN A 57 -1.35 -10.26 24.18
C GLN A 57 -2.54 -9.35 23.90
N TYR A 58 -2.78 -9.04 22.63
CA TYR A 58 -3.80 -8.07 22.19
C TYR A 58 -4.65 -8.67 21.06
N ASP A 59 -5.95 -8.70 21.25
CA ASP A 59 -6.90 -9.24 20.26
C ASP A 59 -6.92 -8.39 18.98
N VAL A 60 -6.86 -7.07 19.12
CA VAL A 60 -6.96 -6.11 18.02
C VAL A 60 -5.99 -4.96 18.19
N LEU A 61 -5.47 -4.46 17.09
CA LEU A 61 -4.79 -3.17 17.01
C LEU A 61 -5.73 -2.12 16.47
N LEU A 62 -5.82 -0.98 17.15
CA LEU A 62 -6.56 0.19 16.72
C LEU A 62 -5.58 1.29 16.30
N LEU A 63 -5.70 1.77 15.07
CA LEU A 63 -4.81 2.76 14.47
C LEU A 63 -5.64 3.76 13.64
N PRO A 64 -5.13 4.97 13.35
CA PRO A 64 -5.69 5.76 12.25
C PRO A 64 -5.56 4.97 10.94
N THR A 65 -6.55 5.08 10.05
CA THR A 65 -6.45 4.45 8.73
C THR A 65 -5.39 5.16 7.88
N VAL A 66 -5.40 6.47 7.86
CA VAL A 66 -4.51 7.35 7.08
C VAL A 66 -3.98 8.48 7.96
N ALA A 67 -2.91 9.14 7.53
CA ALA A 67 -2.28 10.22 8.29
C ALA A 67 -3.10 11.52 8.28
N GLN A 68 -3.89 11.74 7.23
CA GLN A 68 -4.67 12.95 7.04
C GLN A 68 -5.99 12.63 6.30
N THR A 69 -6.85 13.64 6.15
CA THR A 69 -8.09 13.50 5.37
C THR A 69 -7.80 13.23 3.89
N ALA A 70 -8.83 12.80 3.16
CA ALA A 70 -8.71 12.60 1.72
C ALA A 70 -8.05 13.82 1.05
N PRO A 71 -7.02 13.62 0.21
CA PRO A 71 -6.34 14.69 -0.49
C PRO A 71 -7.28 15.38 -1.47
N SER A 72 -6.89 16.55 -1.95
CA SER A 72 -7.63 17.23 -3.01
C SER A 72 -7.61 16.37 -4.29
N LEU A 73 -8.57 16.62 -5.21
CA LEU A 73 -8.63 15.91 -6.49
C LEU A 73 -7.48 16.30 -7.46
N VAL A 74 -6.60 17.20 -7.05
CA VAL A 74 -5.37 17.49 -7.80
C VAL A 74 -4.45 16.30 -7.61
N PRO A 75 -4.10 15.57 -8.67
CA PRO A 75 -3.25 14.40 -8.57
C PRO A 75 -1.87 14.78 -8.02
N TYR A 76 -1.21 13.85 -7.34
CA TYR A 76 0.21 13.97 -7.00
C TYR A 76 1.01 14.15 -8.28
N GLU A 77 1.46 15.36 -8.52
CA GLU A 77 2.29 15.65 -9.68
C GLU A 77 3.76 15.46 -9.29
N LEU A 78 4.37 14.45 -9.89
CA LEU A 78 5.82 14.29 -9.79
C LEU A 78 6.51 15.55 -10.35
N SER A 79 7.56 16.01 -9.72
CA SER A 79 8.34 17.14 -10.22
C SER A 79 8.84 16.88 -11.64
N ALA A 80 8.99 17.93 -12.45
CA ALA A 80 9.46 17.80 -13.83
C ALA A 80 10.84 17.12 -13.91
N ASP A 81 11.72 17.35 -12.93
CA ASP A 81 13.02 16.71 -12.83
C ASP A 81 12.87 15.20 -12.59
N LEU A 82 12.05 14.81 -11.62
CA LEU A 82 11.79 13.40 -11.33
C LEU A 82 11.13 12.69 -12.53
N GLN A 83 10.13 13.30 -13.16
CA GLN A 83 9.52 12.75 -14.38
C GLN A 83 10.55 12.54 -15.49
N SER A 84 11.47 13.50 -15.69
CA SER A 84 12.55 13.38 -16.68
C SER A 84 13.49 12.23 -16.36
N LYS A 85 13.88 12.03 -15.10
CA LYS A 85 14.73 10.92 -14.65
C LYS A 85 14.01 9.57 -14.85
N LEU A 86 12.76 9.47 -14.41
CA LEU A 86 11.95 8.26 -14.54
C LEU A 86 11.71 7.87 -16.00
N SER A 87 11.57 8.84 -16.90
CA SER A 87 11.43 8.58 -18.35
C SER A 87 12.69 7.94 -18.97
N ARG A 88 13.84 8.10 -18.35
CA ARG A 88 15.13 7.54 -18.74
C ARG A 88 15.64 6.51 -17.74
N ILE A 89 14.74 5.75 -17.12
CA ILE A 89 15.07 4.83 -16.02
C ILE A 89 16.16 3.82 -16.41
N ASP A 90 16.31 3.49 -17.67
CA ASP A 90 17.30 2.56 -18.16
C ASP A 90 18.74 3.09 -18.13
N ASP A 91 18.92 4.40 -18.04
CA ASP A 91 20.24 5.06 -17.94
C ASP A 91 20.86 4.94 -16.53
N PHE A 92 20.08 4.49 -15.54
CA PHE A 92 20.45 4.47 -14.14
C PHE A 92 20.89 3.08 -13.67
N THR A 93 21.84 3.06 -12.72
CA THR A 93 22.24 1.83 -12.02
C THR A 93 21.09 1.30 -11.16
N LYS A 94 21.17 0.03 -10.76
CA LYS A 94 20.20 -0.61 -9.86
C LYS A 94 19.91 0.23 -8.61
N ASP A 95 20.93 0.68 -7.90
CA ASP A 95 20.78 1.46 -6.67
C ASP A 95 20.11 2.82 -6.94
N GLN A 96 20.47 3.48 -8.04
CA GLN A 96 19.82 4.71 -8.45
C GLN A 96 18.35 4.51 -8.83
N LYS A 97 18.01 3.42 -9.51
CA LYS A 97 16.62 3.06 -9.80
C LYS A 97 15.82 2.87 -8.51
N GLN A 98 16.38 2.20 -7.52
CA GLN A 98 15.71 2.02 -6.23
C GLN A 98 15.50 3.34 -5.50
N GLN A 99 16.49 4.24 -5.54
CA GLN A 99 16.36 5.58 -4.98
C GLN A 99 15.25 6.38 -5.69
N LEU A 100 15.19 6.35 -7.01
CA LEU A 100 14.15 7.02 -7.80
C LEU A 100 12.76 6.44 -7.54
N LEU A 101 12.64 5.12 -7.32
CA LEU A 101 11.41 4.48 -6.90
C LEU A 101 10.96 4.99 -5.52
N TRP A 102 11.89 5.11 -4.57
CA TRP A 102 11.57 5.66 -3.26
C TRP A 102 11.07 7.10 -3.37
N GLU A 103 11.77 7.98 -4.09
CA GLU A 103 11.37 9.36 -4.31
C GLU A 103 9.98 9.46 -4.98
N MET A 104 9.67 8.56 -5.90
CA MET A 104 8.38 8.51 -6.59
C MET A 104 7.21 8.18 -5.65
N PHE A 105 7.45 7.35 -4.62
CA PHE A 105 6.41 6.90 -3.70
C PHE A 105 6.41 7.61 -2.35
N GLU A 106 7.41 8.42 -2.03
CA GLU A 106 7.64 9.00 -0.71
C GLU A 106 6.40 9.74 -0.18
N GLU A 107 5.78 10.58 -0.99
CA GLU A 107 4.60 11.35 -0.62
C GLU A 107 3.39 10.44 -0.38
N SER A 108 3.13 9.49 -1.27
CA SER A 108 2.03 8.51 -1.13
C SER A 108 2.21 7.60 0.10
N VAL A 109 3.46 7.24 0.41
CA VAL A 109 3.78 6.44 1.61
C VAL A 109 3.56 7.26 2.89
N ALA A 110 3.87 8.55 2.86
CA ALA A 110 3.65 9.44 4.00
C ALA A 110 2.16 9.62 4.33
N ASP A 111 1.27 9.57 3.34
CA ASP A 111 -0.17 9.67 3.55
C ASP A 111 -0.80 8.38 4.10
N THR A 112 -0.18 7.23 3.85
CA THR A 112 -0.71 5.91 4.25
C THR A 112 0.24 5.10 5.14
N PRO A 113 0.84 5.67 6.20
CA PRO A 113 1.92 5.02 6.96
C PRO A 113 1.45 3.83 7.80
N PHE A 114 0.15 3.70 8.05
CA PHE A 114 -0.40 2.71 8.97
C PHE A 114 -0.91 1.44 8.28
N THR A 115 -1.22 1.48 6.98
CA THR A 115 -1.88 0.37 6.27
C THR A 115 -0.89 -0.63 5.68
N GLN A 116 0.29 -0.18 5.27
CA GLN A 116 1.24 -0.98 4.50
C GLN A 116 1.76 -2.21 5.26
N ARG A 117 1.94 -2.11 6.58
CA ARG A 117 2.42 -3.23 7.39
C ARG A 117 1.53 -4.46 7.28
N PHE A 118 0.22 -4.29 7.24
CA PHE A 118 -0.73 -5.41 7.17
C PHE A 118 -0.73 -6.08 5.79
N ASN A 119 -0.41 -5.35 4.73
CA ASN A 119 -0.18 -5.92 3.41
C ASN A 119 1.07 -6.82 3.39
N ILE A 120 2.11 -6.45 4.14
CA ILE A 120 3.35 -7.21 4.25
C ILE A 120 3.17 -8.41 5.18
N THR A 121 2.56 -8.21 6.35
CA THR A 121 2.41 -9.26 7.36
C THR A 121 1.23 -10.20 7.11
N GLY A 122 0.30 -9.83 6.21
CA GLY A 122 -0.85 -10.63 5.83
C GLY A 122 -1.93 -10.74 6.90
N GLN A 123 -2.04 -9.75 7.76
CA GLN A 123 -3.10 -9.66 8.77
C GLN A 123 -4.36 -9.09 8.16
N PRO A 124 -5.56 -9.56 8.58
CA PRO A 124 -6.81 -8.91 8.24
C PRO A 124 -6.90 -7.52 8.89
N ALA A 125 -7.43 -6.56 8.15
CA ALA A 125 -7.69 -5.22 8.65
C ALA A 125 -8.98 -4.66 8.06
N ILE A 126 -9.69 -3.85 8.84
CA ILE A 126 -10.90 -3.15 8.44
C ILE A 126 -10.78 -1.67 8.78
N SER A 127 -11.25 -0.80 7.89
CA SER A 127 -11.35 0.63 8.14
C SER A 127 -12.81 1.02 8.34
N LEU A 128 -13.09 1.68 9.45
CA LEU A 128 -14.44 2.08 9.84
C LEU A 128 -14.53 3.60 9.93
N PRO A 129 -15.50 4.25 9.27
CA PRO A 129 -15.69 5.69 9.32
C PRO A 129 -16.33 6.09 10.66
N VAL A 130 -15.56 6.74 11.52
CA VAL A 130 -16.01 7.10 12.88
C VAL A 130 -16.18 8.60 13.07
N HIS A 131 -15.73 9.41 12.15
CA HIS A 131 -15.81 10.85 12.25
C HIS A 131 -15.89 11.53 10.88
N HIS A 132 -16.41 12.76 10.86
CA HIS A 132 -16.36 13.65 9.70
C HIS A 132 -15.69 14.96 10.09
N THR A 133 -14.89 15.53 9.19
CA THR A 133 -14.37 16.89 9.34
C THR A 133 -15.50 17.92 9.21
N LYS A 134 -15.17 19.20 9.46
CA LYS A 134 -16.10 20.31 9.21
C LYS A 134 -16.55 20.39 7.72
N GLU A 135 -15.68 19.96 6.83
CA GLU A 135 -15.93 19.88 5.38
C GLU A 135 -16.67 18.59 4.97
N ARG A 136 -17.09 17.79 5.98
CA ARG A 136 -17.80 16.50 5.79
C ARG A 136 -16.95 15.41 5.13
N LEU A 137 -15.62 15.50 5.20
CA LEU A 137 -14.75 14.41 4.78
C LEU A 137 -14.71 13.32 5.85
N PRO A 138 -14.87 12.03 5.49
CA PRO A 138 -14.82 10.95 6.46
C PRO A 138 -13.41 10.73 7.00
N ILE A 139 -13.32 10.41 8.29
CA ILE A 139 -12.09 9.95 8.95
C ILE A 139 -12.36 8.55 9.47
N GLY A 140 -11.50 7.62 9.08
CA GLY A 140 -11.56 6.22 9.48
C GLY A 140 -10.56 5.88 10.57
N VAL A 141 -10.96 4.93 11.41
CA VAL A 141 -10.04 4.15 12.23
C VAL A 141 -9.84 2.78 11.61
N GLN A 142 -8.63 2.25 11.70
CA GLN A 142 -8.29 0.93 11.24
C GLN A 142 -8.18 -0.02 12.43
N LEU A 143 -8.85 -1.16 12.31
CA LEU A 143 -8.69 -2.29 13.22
C LEU A 143 -7.97 -3.41 12.47
N ALA A 144 -6.97 -4.00 13.10
CA ALA A 144 -6.28 -5.17 12.58
C ALA A 144 -6.25 -6.28 13.64
N ALA A 145 -6.38 -7.53 13.20
CA ALA A 145 -6.43 -8.70 14.07
C ALA A 145 -5.40 -9.76 13.63
N ALA A 146 -5.25 -10.82 14.41
CA ALA A 146 -4.44 -11.96 14.02
C ALA A 146 -4.92 -12.58 12.70
N LYS A 147 -4.03 -13.25 11.98
CA LYS A 147 -4.39 -13.97 10.74
C LYS A 147 -5.54 -14.95 10.99
N GLY A 148 -6.53 -14.94 10.10
CA GLY A 148 -7.71 -15.79 10.19
C GLY A 148 -8.77 -15.30 11.19
N ARG A 149 -8.64 -14.09 11.74
CA ARG A 149 -9.59 -13.50 12.68
C ARG A 149 -10.42 -12.37 12.05
N GLU A 150 -10.78 -12.52 10.80
CA GLU A 150 -11.74 -11.65 10.11
C GLU A 150 -13.10 -11.62 10.81
N ASP A 151 -13.48 -12.75 11.44
CA ASP A 151 -14.69 -12.87 12.25
C ASP A 151 -14.75 -11.83 13.37
N LEU A 152 -13.65 -11.64 14.09
CA LEU A 152 -13.55 -10.66 15.18
C LEU A 152 -13.71 -9.23 14.66
N LEU A 153 -13.06 -8.90 13.54
CA LEU A 153 -13.17 -7.56 12.95
C LEU A 153 -14.59 -7.25 12.50
N LEU A 154 -15.29 -8.23 11.93
CA LEU A 154 -16.69 -8.08 11.53
C LEU A 154 -17.63 -7.94 12.74
N GLN A 155 -17.41 -8.69 13.82
CA GLN A 155 -18.17 -8.53 15.06
C GLN A 155 -17.99 -7.13 15.68
N ILE A 156 -16.76 -6.61 15.67
CA ILE A 156 -16.50 -5.24 16.15
C ILE A 156 -17.18 -4.21 15.25
N ALA A 157 -17.13 -4.40 13.93
CA ALA A 157 -17.80 -3.51 13.00
C ALA A 157 -19.31 -3.50 13.19
N GLU A 158 -19.92 -4.67 13.38
CA GLU A 158 -21.35 -4.81 13.70
C GLU A 158 -21.70 -4.09 15.02
N TRP A 159 -20.88 -4.25 16.05
CA TRP A 159 -21.06 -3.54 17.32
C TRP A 159 -20.96 -2.01 17.12
N PHE A 160 -20.01 -1.52 16.33
CA PHE A 160 -19.89 -0.08 16.00
C PHE A 160 -21.14 0.44 15.29
N GLU A 161 -21.75 -0.38 14.44
CA GLU A 161 -23.00 -0.04 13.74
C GLU A 161 -24.19 0.02 14.73
N GLN A 162 -24.34 -1.00 15.58
CA GLN A 162 -25.41 -1.08 16.59
C GLN A 162 -25.34 0.09 17.60
N GLU A 163 -24.14 0.46 18.04
CA GLU A 163 -23.92 1.59 18.94
C GLU A 163 -23.92 2.96 18.22
N GLN A 164 -24.19 2.99 16.91
CA GLN A 164 -24.25 4.20 16.08
C GLN A 164 -22.95 5.00 16.09
N ILE A 165 -21.81 4.33 16.27
CA ILE A 165 -20.47 4.95 16.23
C ILE A 165 -20.08 5.26 14.78
N LEU A 166 -20.55 4.45 13.81
CA LEU A 166 -20.24 4.65 12.40
C LEU A 166 -20.96 5.91 11.88
N GLN A 167 -20.16 6.78 11.24
CA GLN A 167 -20.67 7.97 10.58
C GLN A 167 -20.72 7.75 9.06
N VAL A 168 -21.74 7.06 8.60
CA VAL A 168 -21.97 6.83 7.18
C VAL A 168 -22.66 8.04 6.57
N THR A 169 -22.09 8.60 5.51
CA THR A 169 -22.74 9.66 4.75
C THR A 169 -24.00 9.13 4.09
N LYS A 170 -25.16 9.52 4.57
CA LYS A 170 -26.43 9.23 3.86
C LYS A 170 -26.40 10.00 2.54
N GLN A 171 -26.49 9.28 1.44
CA GLN A 171 -26.69 9.86 0.10
C GLN A 171 -28.03 10.57 0.00
#